data_3fc4ef98aff2e75f369c9439737e8cd8
#
_entry.id   3fc4ef98aff2e75f369c9439737e8cd8
#
_cell.length_a   1.000
_cell.length_b   1.000
_cell.length_c   1.000
_cell.angle_alpha   90.00
_cell.angle_beta   90.00
_cell.angle_gamma   90.00
#
_symmetry.space_group_name_H-M   'P 1'
#
loop_
_entity.id
_entity.type
_entity.pdbx_description
1 polymer ?
#
loop_
_entity_poly.entity_id
_entity_poly.type
_entity_poly.pdbx_seq_one_letter_code
_entity_poly.pdbx_strand_id
1 'polypeptide(L)'
;MEVSLTEMLEAREKRAWQQRELLRRGRTMICFTMNIAGPIKNSPLIGSGYDLGKRLLLGQLDVAGVAVSDFEEVREKTGNECILLVDAEPLTVKAITAELEDHAPIGRLFDMDVLRPDGSKVERQELGLPGRKCLLCGESAQVCARSRKHSVAELQAKTREILQEAVDEWDSREAARLACQALLYEVAITPKPGLVDRENNGSHRDMDFFTFQASAAALQPYFAQCVRIGRQGGAPEETLRALRLPGKLAEAEMRRATVGVNTHKGAIFSMGILCGALGRLDRESWENPDRILDECAAMAKGIVSEDYRDLTPETAKTAGQKLYLRYGITGVRGQAEAGFPAVREAGLPTLEAALAAGKNIN
;
A
#
# COMPACT_ATOMS: atom_id res chain seq x y z
N MET A 1 -5.61 -1.88 -22.45
CA MET A 1 -5.66 -1.96 -23.94
C MET A 1 -4.82 -3.14 -24.39
N GLU A 2 -5.27 -3.86 -25.43
CA GLU A 2 -4.49 -4.95 -26.01
C GLU A 2 -3.33 -4.42 -26.85
N VAL A 3 -2.24 -5.17 -26.86
CA VAL A 3 -1.01 -4.86 -27.60
C VAL A 3 -0.86 -5.81 -28.75
N SER A 4 -0.60 -5.26 -29.95
CA SER A 4 -0.33 -6.04 -31.17
C SER A 4 1.09 -6.62 -31.15
N LEU A 5 1.32 -7.62 -32.02
CA LEU A 5 2.66 -8.21 -32.18
C LEU A 5 3.67 -7.16 -32.66
N THR A 6 3.29 -6.29 -33.59
CA THR A 6 4.16 -5.22 -34.14
C THR A 6 4.62 -4.28 -33.03
N GLU A 7 3.70 -3.79 -32.20
CA GLU A 7 4.02 -2.92 -31.05
C GLU A 7 4.97 -3.59 -30.06
N MET A 8 4.79 -4.90 -29.82
CA MET A 8 5.70 -5.66 -28.96
C MET A 8 7.12 -5.80 -29.57
N LEU A 9 7.23 -5.94 -30.86
CA LEU A 9 8.52 -6.00 -31.56
C LEU A 9 9.23 -4.64 -31.52
N GLU A 10 8.53 -3.57 -31.81
CA GLU A 10 9.06 -2.19 -31.72
C GLU A 10 9.54 -1.86 -30.29
N ALA A 11 8.75 -2.23 -29.27
CA ALA A 11 9.18 -2.02 -27.86
C ALA A 11 10.45 -2.82 -27.51
N ARG A 12 10.58 -4.05 -28.02
CA ARG A 12 11.79 -4.86 -27.83
C ARG A 12 13.01 -4.27 -28.55
N GLU A 13 12.85 -3.76 -29.74
CA GLU A 13 13.93 -3.09 -30.49
C GLU A 13 14.40 -1.82 -29.78
N LYS A 14 13.46 -1.00 -29.31
CA LYS A 14 13.72 0.19 -28.50
C LYS A 14 14.52 -0.15 -27.25
N ARG A 15 14.07 -1.17 -26.50
CA ARG A 15 14.77 -1.66 -25.30
C ARG A 15 16.19 -2.14 -25.63
N ALA A 16 16.35 -2.95 -26.68
CA ALA A 16 17.67 -3.44 -27.09
C ALA A 16 18.61 -2.30 -27.51
N TRP A 17 18.09 -1.23 -28.07
CA TRP A 17 18.85 -0.03 -28.36
C TRP A 17 19.28 0.70 -27.06
N GLN A 18 18.34 0.94 -26.13
CA GLN A 18 18.63 1.57 -24.83
C GLN A 18 19.68 0.78 -24.03
N GLN A 19 19.55 -0.54 -23.96
CA GLN A 19 20.52 -1.42 -23.32
C GLN A 19 21.92 -1.23 -23.91
N ARG A 20 22.06 -1.22 -25.25
CA ARG A 20 23.36 -1.02 -25.92
C ARG A 20 23.99 0.34 -25.60
N GLU A 21 23.17 1.40 -25.57
CA GLU A 21 23.67 2.74 -25.22
C GLU A 21 24.15 2.81 -23.76
N LEU A 22 23.39 2.27 -22.85
CA LEU A 22 23.73 2.30 -21.41
C LEU A 22 24.93 1.39 -21.10
N LEU A 23 25.07 0.24 -21.77
CA LEU A 23 26.23 -0.66 -21.58
C LEU A 23 27.59 -0.02 -21.97
N ARG A 24 27.59 1.01 -22.81
CA ARG A 24 28.80 1.78 -23.10
C ARG A 24 29.46 2.41 -21.86
N ARG A 25 28.70 2.54 -20.78
CA ARG A 25 29.21 3.06 -19.49
C ARG A 25 30.02 2.02 -18.71
N GLY A 26 30.11 0.76 -19.20
CA GLY A 26 31.00 -0.27 -18.66
C GLY A 26 30.58 -0.79 -17.28
N ARG A 27 29.30 -0.78 -16.93
CA ARG A 27 28.75 -1.20 -15.63
C ARG A 27 27.83 -2.42 -15.77
N THR A 28 27.61 -3.12 -14.65
CA THR A 28 26.61 -4.16 -14.56
C THR A 28 25.21 -3.55 -14.73
N MET A 29 24.38 -4.19 -15.54
CA MET A 29 23.04 -3.71 -15.85
C MET A 29 21.98 -4.67 -15.33
N ILE A 30 20.92 -4.14 -14.76
CA ILE A 30 19.69 -4.88 -14.44
C ILE A 30 18.58 -4.37 -15.36
N CYS A 31 17.91 -5.30 -16.06
CA CYS A 31 16.71 -5.01 -16.81
C CYS A 31 15.52 -5.68 -16.10
N PHE A 32 14.65 -4.89 -15.51
CA PHE A 32 13.48 -5.40 -14.83
C PHE A 32 12.22 -5.18 -15.68
N THR A 33 11.53 -6.24 -15.95
CA THR A 33 10.19 -6.27 -16.56
C THR A 33 9.30 -7.26 -15.81
N MET A 34 8.01 -7.31 -16.20
CA MET A 34 7.10 -8.34 -15.69
C MET A 34 6.69 -9.32 -16.78
N ASN A 35 6.70 -10.61 -16.44
CA ASN A 35 6.23 -11.67 -17.33
C ASN A 35 4.71 -11.79 -17.23
N ILE A 36 4.00 -11.04 -18.05
CA ILE A 36 2.54 -11.00 -18.11
C ILE A 36 2.02 -11.78 -19.32
N ALA A 37 1.21 -12.81 -19.05
CA ALA A 37 0.59 -13.62 -20.10
C ALA A 37 -0.52 -12.87 -20.86
N GLY A 38 -0.64 -13.11 -22.16
CA GLY A 38 -1.69 -12.56 -23.01
C GLY A 38 -1.39 -11.17 -23.58
N PRO A 39 -2.38 -10.56 -24.28
CA PRO A 39 -2.18 -9.32 -25.02
C PRO A 39 -2.22 -8.04 -24.17
N ILE A 40 -2.75 -8.10 -22.94
CA ILE A 40 -2.78 -6.94 -22.02
C ILE A 40 -1.49 -6.96 -21.20
N LYS A 41 -0.58 -6.02 -21.47
CA LYS A 41 0.73 -5.93 -20.82
C LYS A 41 0.79 -4.86 -19.74
N ASN A 42 -0.17 -3.95 -19.69
CA ASN A 42 -0.28 -2.92 -18.68
C ASN A 42 -1.75 -2.66 -18.30
N SER A 43 -1.98 -2.47 -17.01
CA SER A 43 -3.24 -2.10 -16.36
C SER A 43 -2.92 -1.51 -14.99
N PRO A 44 -3.84 -0.86 -14.28
CA PRO A 44 -3.59 -0.38 -12.92
C PRO A 44 -3.02 -1.45 -11.98
N LEU A 45 -3.59 -2.66 -11.98
CA LEU A 45 -3.11 -3.78 -11.17
C LEU A 45 -1.69 -4.24 -11.55
N ILE A 46 -1.40 -4.34 -12.85
CA ILE A 46 -0.05 -4.69 -13.35
C ILE A 46 0.93 -3.59 -12.99
N GLY A 47 0.53 -2.32 -13.11
CA GLY A 47 1.32 -1.16 -12.71
C GLY A 47 1.69 -1.21 -11.22
N SER A 48 0.72 -1.45 -10.35
CA SER A 48 0.96 -1.61 -8.91
C SER A 48 1.90 -2.78 -8.60
N GLY A 49 1.74 -3.92 -9.28
CA GLY A 49 2.66 -5.06 -9.15
C GLY A 49 4.08 -4.74 -9.60
N TYR A 50 4.24 -3.98 -10.70
CA TYR A 50 5.53 -3.51 -11.15
C TYR A 50 6.18 -2.54 -10.15
N ASP A 51 5.42 -1.60 -9.59
CA ASP A 51 5.92 -0.66 -8.59
C ASP A 51 6.36 -1.37 -7.30
N LEU A 52 5.64 -2.40 -6.88
CA LEU A 52 6.04 -3.27 -5.80
C LEU A 52 7.37 -3.97 -6.12
N GLY A 53 7.52 -4.55 -7.31
CA GLY A 53 8.75 -5.21 -7.75
C GLY A 53 9.94 -4.26 -7.80
N LYS A 54 9.75 -3.06 -8.36
CA LYS A 54 10.77 -2.01 -8.40
C LYS A 54 11.22 -1.60 -6.99
N ARG A 55 10.29 -1.40 -6.07
CA ARG A 55 10.60 -1.06 -4.67
C ARG A 55 11.38 -2.17 -3.98
N LEU A 56 10.99 -3.44 -4.17
CA LEU A 56 11.70 -4.58 -3.61
C LEU A 56 13.13 -4.67 -4.17
N LEU A 57 13.31 -4.48 -5.48
CA LEU A 57 14.61 -4.48 -6.12
C LEU A 57 15.52 -3.39 -5.56
N LEU A 58 15.07 -2.15 -5.55
CA LEU A 58 15.84 -1.02 -5.02
C LEU A 58 16.17 -1.20 -3.53
N GLY A 59 15.21 -1.69 -2.74
CA GLY A 59 15.45 -1.97 -1.32
C GLY A 59 16.47 -3.08 -1.08
N GLN A 60 16.47 -4.15 -1.87
CA GLN A 60 17.49 -5.22 -1.75
C GLN A 60 18.87 -4.77 -2.20
N LEU A 61 18.96 -3.94 -3.23
CA LEU A 61 20.23 -3.33 -3.65
C LEU A 61 20.80 -2.43 -2.55
N ASP A 62 19.96 -1.59 -1.94
CA ASP A 62 20.34 -0.72 -0.82
C ASP A 62 20.84 -1.53 0.39
N VAL A 63 20.10 -2.55 0.82
CA VAL A 63 20.51 -3.46 1.91
C VAL A 63 21.82 -4.17 1.62
N ALA A 64 22.07 -4.53 0.35
CA ALA A 64 23.32 -5.16 -0.09
C ALA A 64 24.46 -4.15 -0.28
N GLY A 65 24.25 -2.85 -0.08
CA GLY A 65 25.24 -1.81 -0.30
C GLY A 65 25.59 -1.60 -1.78
N VAL A 66 24.71 -1.98 -2.70
CA VAL A 66 24.90 -1.85 -4.15
C VAL A 66 24.40 -0.49 -4.61
N ALA A 67 25.29 0.38 -5.02
CA ALA A 67 24.94 1.71 -5.52
C ALA A 67 24.34 1.62 -6.92
N VAL A 68 23.19 2.27 -7.12
CA VAL A 68 22.58 2.50 -8.43
C VAL A 68 23.16 3.79 -9.00
N SER A 69 23.88 3.67 -10.10
CA SER A 69 24.57 4.80 -10.75
C SER A 69 23.75 5.46 -11.85
N ASP A 70 22.77 4.75 -12.37
CA ASP A 70 21.86 5.24 -13.41
C ASP A 70 20.53 4.49 -13.38
N PHE A 71 19.44 5.17 -13.76
CA PHE A 71 18.09 4.62 -13.73
C PHE A 71 17.26 5.19 -14.88
N GLU A 72 16.77 4.33 -15.76
CA GLU A 72 15.80 4.67 -16.82
C GLU A 72 14.52 3.86 -16.62
N GLU A 73 13.37 4.51 -16.74
CA GLU A 73 12.05 3.87 -16.62
C GLU A 73 11.17 4.18 -17.83
N VAL A 74 10.48 3.17 -18.33
CA VAL A 74 9.50 3.28 -19.39
C VAL A 74 8.16 2.73 -18.91
N ARG A 75 7.09 3.51 -19.08
CA ARG A 75 5.72 3.11 -18.74
C ARG A 75 4.83 3.26 -19.96
N GLU A 76 4.63 2.17 -20.66
CA GLU A 76 3.87 2.13 -21.90
C GLU A 76 2.83 1.01 -21.87
N LYS A 77 1.90 1.00 -22.82
CA LYS A 77 0.92 -0.09 -22.95
C LYS A 77 1.56 -1.44 -23.22
N THR A 78 2.77 -1.46 -23.78
CA THR A 78 3.57 -2.66 -24.06
C THR A 78 4.20 -3.29 -22.82
N GLY A 79 4.08 -2.64 -21.68
CA GLY A 79 4.56 -3.05 -20.36
C GLY A 79 5.36 -1.95 -19.69
N ASN A 80 5.53 -2.12 -18.37
CA ASN A 80 6.40 -1.27 -17.58
C ASN A 80 7.76 -1.94 -17.48
N GLU A 81 8.83 -1.16 -17.58
CA GLU A 81 10.19 -1.64 -17.49
C GLU A 81 11.12 -0.60 -16.87
N CYS A 82 12.17 -1.04 -16.20
CA CYS A 82 13.27 -0.18 -15.86
C CYS A 82 14.63 -0.84 -16.11
N ILE A 83 15.60 0.00 -16.42
CA ILE A 83 16.99 -0.37 -16.61
C ILE A 83 17.81 0.37 -15.55
N LEU A 84 18.61 -0.39 -14.78
CA LEU A 84 19.50 0.14 -13.75
C LEU A 84 20.93 -0.20 -14.10
N LEU A 85 21.85 0.77 -13.95
CA LEU A 85 23.26 0.50 -13.92
C LEU A 85 23.72 0.50 -12.46
N VAL A 86 24.47 -0.51 -12.08
CA VAL A 86 24.90 -0.71 -10.69
C VAL A 86 26.41 -0.94 -10.59
N ASP A 87 26.98 -0.52 -9.46
CA ASP A 87 28.39 -0.68 -9.13
C ASP A 87 28.61 -1.94 -8.30
N ALA A 88 28.43 -3.11 -8.92
CA ALA A 88 28.66 -4.40 -8.27
C ALA A 88 28.98 -5.49 -9.31
N GLU A 89 29.60 -6.55 -8.84
CA GLU A 89 29.90 -7.74 -9.65
C GLU A 89 28.63 -8.39 -10.19
N PRO A 90 28.60 -8.77 -11.48
CA PRO A 90 27.39 -9.30 -12.13
C PRO A 90 26.78 -10.52 -11.43
N LEU A 91 27.60 -11.43 -10.90
CA LEU A 91 27.10 -12.61 -10.17
C LEU A 91 26.45 -12.24 -8.84
N THR A 92 26.98 -11.25 -8.11
CA THR A 92 26.36 -10.73 -6.88
C THR A 92 24.99 -10.13 -7.18
N VAL A 93 24.90 -9.32 -8.23
CA VAL A 93 23.64 -8.71 -8.67
C VAL A 93 22.63 -9.79 -9.10
N LYS A 94 23.11 -10.82 -9.83
CA LYS A 94 22.24 -11.96 -10.23
C LYS A 94 21.73 -12.75 -9.03
N ALA A 95 22.52 -12.91 -7.97
CA ALA A 95 22.07 -13.56 -6.75
C ALA A 95 20.89 -12.78 -6.10
N ILE A 96 21.01 -11.44 -6.01
CA ILE A 96 19.95 -10.57 -5.47
C ILE A 96 18.68 -10.67 -6.31
N THR A 97 18.80 -10.57 -7.64
CA THR A 97 17.61 -10.62 -8.51
C THR A 97 16.96 -12.00 -8.52
N ALA A 98 17.74 -13.08 -8.48
CA ALA A 98 17.24 -14.45 -8.41
C ALA A 98 16.50 -14.72 -7.08
N GLU A 99 17.01 -14.21 -5.96
CA GLU A 99 16.36 -14.28 -4.65
C GLU A 99 14.98 -13.61 -4.68
N LEU A 100 14.87 -12.43 -5.27
CA LEU A 100 13.60 -11.74 -5.45
C LEU A 100 12.64 -12.52 -6.36
N GLU A 101 13.13 -13.06 -7.48
CA GLU A 101 12.31 -13.87 -8.39
C GLU A 101 11.77 -15.15 -7.75
N ASP A 102 12.52 -15.76 -6.83
CA ASP A 102 12.18 -17.03 -6.21
C ASP A 102 11.34 -16.87 -4.93
N HIS A 103 11.58 -15.85 -4.12
CA HIS A 103 11.05 -15.75 -2.76
C HIS A 103 10.11 -14.55 -2.52
N ALA A 104 10.13 -13.50 -3.36
CA ALA A 104 9.15 -12.42 -3.21
C ALA A 104 7.72 -12.93 -3.53
N PRO A 105 6.68 -12.44 -2.83
CA PRO A 105 5.29 -12.88 -3.05
C PRO A 105 4.85 -12.82 -4.51
N ILE A 106 5.29 -11.80 -5.23
CA ILE A 106 5.00 -11.56 -6.65
C ILE A 106 6.17 -11.98 -7.57
N GLY A 107 7.28 -12.47 -7.02
CA GLY A 107 8.54 -12.73 -7.70
C GLY A 107 8.41 -13.65 -8.91
N ARG A 108 7.44 -14.56 -8.89
CA ARG A 108 7.13 -15.45 -10.01
C ARG A 108 6.78 -14.70 -11.31
N LEU A 109 6.31 -13.47 -11.20
CA LEU A 109 5.98 -12.61 -12.33
C LEU A 109 7.13 -11.66 -12.71
N PHE A 110 8.21 -11.59 -11.92
CA PHE A 110 9.36 -10.76 -12.25
C PHE A 110 10.19 -11.40 -13.36
N ASP A 111 10.78 -10.57 -14.19
CA ASP A 111 11.78 -10.93 -15.20
C ASP A 111 12.93 -9.93 -15.06
N MET A 112 13.95 -10.35 -14.28
CA MET A 112 15.08 -9.51 -13.89
C MET A 112 16.36 -10.05 -14.56
N ASP A 113 16.63 -9.56 -15.75
CA ASP A 113 17.83 -9.90 -16.49
C ASP A 113 19.01 -9.08 -16.01
N VAL A 114 20.13 -9.75 -15.77
CA VAL A 114 21.41 -9.11 -15.43
C VAL A 114 22.37 -9.26 -16.59
N LEU A 115 22.90 -8.14 -17.07
CA LEU A 115 23.88 -8.08 -18.16
C LEU A 115 25.24 -7.61 -17.65
N ARG A 116 26.29 -8.24 -18.13
CA ARG A 116 27.67 -7.81 -17.93
C ARG A 116 27.99 -6.57 -18.75
N PRO A 117 29.07 -5.85 -18.46
CA PRO A 117 29.49 -4.70 -19.26
C PRO A 117 29.70 -5.00 -20.75
N ASP A 118 30.04 -6.24 -21.10
CA ASP A 118 30.16 -6.70 -22.50
C ASP A 118 28.84 -7.04 -23.18
N GLY A 119 27.72 -6.91 -22.46
CA GLY A 119 26.37 -7.22 -22.92
C GLY A 119 25.98 -8.70 -22.79
N SER A 120 26.85 -9.57 -22.32
CA SER A 120 26.49 -10.97 -22.08
C SER A 120 25.57 -11.12 -20.85
N LYS A 121 24.56 -11.99 -20.96
CA LYS A 121 23.61 -12.23 -19.88
C LYS A 121 24.23 -13.14 -18.82
N VAL A 122 23.94 -12.85 -17.55
CA VAL A 122 24.27 -13.72 -16.42
C VAL A 122 23.13 -14.75 -16.24
N GLU A 123 23.46 -16.01 -16.43
CA GLU A 123 22.47 -17.10 -16.34
C GLU A 123 22.37 -17.64 -14.92
N ARG A 124 21.16 -18.17 -14.55
CA ARG A 124 20.91 -18.75 -13.22
C ARG A 124 21.83 -19.95 -12.92
N GLN A 125 22.20 -20.71 -13.95
CA GLN A 125 23.08 -21.86 -13.84
C GLN A 125 24.49 -21.50 -13.36
N GLU A 126 24.95 -20.28 -13.62
CA GLU A 126 26.25 -19.80 -13.13
C GLU A 126 26.28 -19.66 -11.59
N LEU A 127 25.10 -19.53 -10.98
CA LEU A 127 24.91 -19.57 -9.52
C LEU A 127 24.54 -20.95 -8.99
N GLY A 128 24.54 -21.98 -9.84
CA GLY A 128 24.07 -23.33 -9.47
C GLY A 128 22.55 -23.42 -9.22
N LEU A 129 21.79 -22.39 -9.62
CA LEU A 129 20.35 -22.34 -9.39
C LEU A 129 19.57 -23.09 -10.49
N PRO A 130 18.48 -23.80 -10.14
CA PRO A 130 17.64 -24.46 -11.13
C PRO A 130 16.92 -23.44 -12.03
N GLY A 131 16.52 -23.92 -13.21
CA GLY A 131 15.65 -23.14 -14.09
C GLY A 131 14.28 -22.84 -13.44
N ARG A 132 13.62 -21.79 -13.91
CA ARG A 132 12.31 -21.36 -13.36
C ARG A 132 11.24 -22.42 -13.59
N LYS A 133 10.38 -22.63 -12.59
CA LYS A 133 9.24 -23.52 -12.67
C LYS A 133 8.04 -22.86 -13.32
N CYS A 134 7.16 -23.65 -13.91
CA CYS A 134 5.89 -23.19 -14.46
C CYS A 134 5.00 -22.57 -13.37
N LEU A 135 4.28 -21.50 -13.73
CA LEU A 135 3.40 -20.78 -12.81
C LEU A 135 2.23 -21.63 -12.30
N LEU A 136 1.78 -22.62 -13.09
CA LEU A 136 0.60 -23.45 -12.81
C LEU A 136 0.94 -24.85 -12.29
N CYS A 137 1.89 -25.57 -12.90
CA CYS A 137 2.09 -26.99 -12.63
C CYS A 137 3.43 -27.32 -11.95
N GLY A 138 4.30 -26.36 -11.69
CA GLY A 138 5.59 -26.58 -11.04
C GLY A 138 6.66 -27.30 -11.88
N GLU A 139 6.36 -27.72 -13.13
CA GLU A 139 7.35 -28.26 -14.08
C GLU A 139 8.23 -27.12 -14.64
N SER A 140 9.21 -27.45 -15.49
CA SER A 140 10.03 -26.43 -16.15
C SER A 140 9.17 -25.44 -16.94
N ALA A 141 9.33 -24.13 -16.67
CA ALA A 141 8.60 -23.08 -17.37
C ALA A 141 8.85 -23.11 -18.88
N GLN A 142 10.09 -23.41 -19.30
CA GLN A 142 10.45 -23.50 -20.72
C GLN A 142 9.75 -24.68 -21.43
N VAL A 143 9.63 -25.84 -20.76
CA VAL A 143 8.93 -27.00 -21.30
C VAL A 143 7.45 -26.69 -21.48
N CYS A 144 6.80 -26.13 -20.45
CA CYS A 144 5.38 -25.76 -20.52
C CYS A 144 5.10 -24.69 -21.60
N ALA A 145 5.99 -23.71 -21.75
CA ALA A 145 5.86 -22.67 -22.77
C ALA A 145 5.98 -23.24 -24.19
N ARG A 146 6.96 -24.10 -24.44
CA ARG A 146 7.17 -24.74 -25.76
C ARG A 146 6.03 -25.68 -26.12
N SER A 147 5.56 -26.49 -25.16
CA SER A 147 4.47 -27.44 -25.38
C SER A 147 3.07 -26.83 -25.37
N ARG A 148 2.96 -25.54 -25.01
CA ARG A 148 1.66 -24.85 -24.79
C ARG A 148 0.73 -25.66 -23.88
N LYS A 149 1.29 -26.26 -22.81
CA LYS A 149 0.58 -27.14 -21.88
C LYS A 149 -0.63 -26.48 -21.22
N HIS A 150 -0.55 -25.18 -21.00
CA HIS A 150 -1.59 -24.36 -20.37
C HIS A 150 -2.12 -23.33 -21.35
N SER A 151 -3.42 -23.05 -21.25
CA SER A 151 -4.05 -21.99 -22.03
C SER A 151 -3.62 -20.61 -21.55
N VAL A 152 -3.72 -19.61 -22.42
CA VAL A 152 -3.46 -18.22 -22.07
C VAL A 152 -4.43 -17.73 -20.97
N ALA A 153 -5.68 -18.18 -21.01
CA ALA A 153 -6.69 -17.82 -20.02
C ALA A 153 -6.34 -18.31 -18.60
N GLU A 154 -5.85 -19.55 -18.46
CA GLU A 154 -5.39 -20.09 -17.17
C GLU A 154 -4.18 -19.33 -16.64
N LEU A 155 -3.21 -19.01 -17.50
CA LEU A 155 -2.05 -18.21 -17.12
C LEU A 155 -2.44 -16.79 -16.70
N GLN A 156 -3.38 -16.16 -17.39
CA GLN A 156 -3.90 -14.84 -17.04
C GLN A 156 -4.65 -14.84 -15.70
N ALA A 157 -5.48 -15.86 -15.47
CA ALA A 157 -6.20 -15.99 -14.20
C ALA A 157 -5.21 -16.11 -13.02
N LYS A 158 -4.19 -16.98 -13.16
CA LYS A 158 -3.16 -17.14 -12.11
C LYS A 158 -2.30 -15.89 -11.94
N THR A 159 -1.95 -15.22 -13.04
CA THR A 159 -1.22 -13.94 -12.97
C THR A 159 -2.02 -12.90 -12.20
N ARG A 160 -3.33 -12.78 -12.50
CA ARG A 160 -4.22 -11.84 -11.78
C ARG A 160 -4.34 -12.17 -10.31
N GLU A 161 -4.50 -13.45 -9.96
CA GLU A 161 -4.57 -13.92 -8.57
C GLU A 161 -3.31 -13.50 -7.77
N ILE A 162 -2.11 -13.81 -8.31
CA ILE A 162 -0.84 -13.46 -7.67
C ILE A 162 -0.68 -11.94 -7.52
N LEU A 163 -1.02 -11.18 -8.57
CA LEU A 163 -0.96 -9.71 -8.54
C LEU A 163 -1.91 -9.14 -7.48
N GLN A 164 -3.16 -9.58 -7.48
CA GLN A 164 -4.18 -9.08 -6.58
C GLN A 164 -3.82 -9.35 -5.12
N GLU A 165 -3.44 -10.60 -4.80
CA GLU A 165 -3.05 -10.99 -3.44
C GLU A 165 -1.84 -10.19 -2.93
N ALA A 166 -0.80 -10.05 -3.75
CA ALA A 166 0.41 -9.33 -3.33
C ALA A 166 0.19 -7.82 -3.21
N VAL A 167 -0.55 -7.21 -4.15
CA VAL A 167 -0.87 -5.78 -4.11
C VAL A 167 -1.79 -5.46 -2.93
N ASP A 168 -2.83 -6.26 -2.70
CA ASP A 168 -3.75 -6.05 -1.58
C ASP A 168 -3.04 -6.17 -0.23
N GLU A 169 -2.15 -7.14 -0.08
CA GLU A 169 -1.34 -7.29 1.14
C GLU A 169 -0.39 -6.11 1.33
N TRP A 170 0.28 -5.69 0.24
CA TRP A 170 1.16 -4.52 0.27
C TRP A 170 0.42 -3.24 0.67
N ASP A 171 -0.69 -2.94 -0.01
CA ASP A 171 -1.51 -1.76 0.25
C ASP A 171 -2.05 -1.75 1.67
N SER A 172 -2.51 -2.93 2.15
CA SER A 172 -3.02 -3.07 3.52
C SER A 172 -1.95 -2.77 4.56
N ARG A 173 -0.73 -3.25 4.35
CA ARG A 173 0.41 -2.99 5.24
C ARG A 173 0.83 -1.52 5.20
N GLU A 174 0.90 -0.93 4.02
CA GLU A 174 1.33 0.46 3.87
C GLU A 174 0.32 1.43 4.49
N ALA A 175 -0.97 1.27 4.24
CA ALA A 175 -2.00 2.08 4.86
C ALA A 175 -1.99 1.93 6.39
N ALA A 176 -1.85 0.71 6.91
CA ALA A 176 -1.77 0.46 8.35
C ALA A 176 -0.52 1.10 8.98
N ARG A 177 0.61 1.04 8.28
CA ARG A 177 1.86 1.71 8.71
C ARG A 177 1.66 3.21 8.81
N LEU A 178 1.08 3.83 7.76
CA LEU A 178 0.81 5.27 7.74
C LEU A 178 -0.20 5.69 8.81
N ALA A 179 -1.27 4.91 9.01
CA ALA A 179 -2.26 5.17 10.05
C ALA A 179 -1.64 5.10 11.45
N CYS A 180 -0.84 4.08 11.72
CA CYS A 180 -0.10 3.95 12.98
C CYS A 180 0.89 5.10 13.17
N GLN A 181 1.65 5.44 12.13
CA GLN A 181 2.59 6.57 12.15
C GLN A 181 1.90 7.90 12.45
N ALA A 182 0.72 8.13 11.86
CA ALA A 182 -0.06 9.33 12.13
C ALA A 182 -0.47 9.44 13.61
N LEU A 183 -0.90 8.34 14.24
CA LEU A 183 -1.21 8.33 15.67
C LEU A 183 0.03 8.57 16.55
N LEU A 184 1.18 8.00 16.17
CA LEU A 184 2.44 8.21 16.88
C LEU A 184 2.93 9.66 16.74
N TYR A 185 2.79 10.25 15.56
CA TYR A 185 3.13 11.65 15.34
C TYR A 185 2.18 12.58 16.09
N GLU A 186 0.88 12.29 16.08
CA GLU A 186 -0.12 13.07 16.80
C GLU A 186 0.24 13.21 18.28
N VAL A 187 0.53 12.12 18.98
CA VAL A 187 0.89 12.19 20.41
C VAL A 187 2.27 12.82 20.64
N ALA A 188 3.16 12.79 19.64
CA ALA A 188 4.51 13.36 19.76
C ALA A 188 4.58 14.88 19.54
N ILE A 189 3.58 15.47 18.86
CA ILE A 189 3.53 16.92 18.63
C ILE A 189 3.38 17.68 19.98
N THR A 190 4.14 18.74 20.15
CA THR A 190 4.20 19.56 21.38
C THR A 190 4.38 21.03 21.01
N PRO A 191 3.70 22.02 21.71
CA PRO A 191 2.75 21.80 22.81
C PRO A 191 1.32 21.48 22.33
N LYS A 192 0.59 20.67 23.09
CA LYS A 192 -0.85 20.42 22.90
C LYS A 192 -1.63 20.80 24.15
N PRO A 193 -2.13 22.02 24.28
CA PRO A 193 -2.81 22.47 25.49
C PRO A 193 -3.97 21.53 25.90
N GLY A 194 -3.90 20.98 27.10
CA GLY A 194 -4.93 20.08 27.64
C GLY A 194 -4.92 18.64 27.14
N LEU A 195 -4.09 18.30 26.18
CA LEU A 195 -3.94 16.94 25.64
C LEU A 195 -2.60 16.34 26.07
N VAL A 196 -2.51 15.01 25.95
CA VAL A 196 -1.23 14.31 26.18
C VAL A 196 -0.27 14.61 25.05
N ASP A 197 0.95 14.98 25.40
CA ASP A 197 2.06 15.17 24.48
C ASP A 197 3.37 14.60 25.04
N ARG A 198 4.51 14.89 24.43
CA ARG A 198 5.82 14.40 24.87
C ARG A 198 6.26 14.98 26.23
N GLU A 199 5.74 16.14 26.63
CA GLU A 199 6.19 16.87 27.81
C GLU A 199 5.28 16.66 29.00
N ASN A 200 3.97 16.48 28.77
CA ASN A 200 3.02 16.36 29.86
C ASN A 200 1.72 15.61 29.46
N ASN A 201 0.94 15.24 30.46
CA ASN A 201 -0.28 14.47 30.29
C ASN A 201 -1.52 15.36 30.06
N GLY A 202 -1.35 16.68 29.90
CA GLY A 202 -2.47 17.60 29.77
C GLY A 202 -3.45 17.51 30.94
N SER A 203 -4.73 17.36 30.64
CA SER A 203 -5.80 17.22 31.61
C SER A 203 -6.02 15.76 32.10
N HIS A 204 -5.24 14.81 31.61
CA HIS A 204 -5.42 13.38 31.88
C HIS A 204 -4.58 12.91 33.07
N ARG A 205 -5.19 12.04 33.91
CA ARG A 205 -4.51 11.42 35.05
C ARG A 205 -4.29 9.90 34.88
N ASP A 206 -4.92 9.33 33.87
CA ASP A 206 -5.02 7.89 33.58
C ASP A 206 -4.24 7.48 32.35
N MET A 207 -3.62 8.40 31.63
CA MET A 207 -2.86 8.14 30.41
C MET A 207 -1.69 9.11 30.25
N ASP A 208 -0.64 8.64 29.58
CA ASP A 208 0.57 9.35 29.26
C ASP A 208 1.02 9.07 27.81
N PHE A 209 2.15 9.63 27.44
CA PHE A 209 2.76 9.44 26.12
C PHE A 209 2.95 7.97 25.73
N PHE A 210 3.44 7.13 26.67
CA PHE A 210 3.69 5.71 26.42
C PHE A 210 2.38 4.91 26.29
N THR A 211 1.34 5.29 27.01
CA THR A 211 0.00 4.72 26.91
C THR A 211 -0.56 4.90 25.48
N PHE A 212 -0.36 6.08 24.87
CA PHE A 212 -0.75 6.34 23.50
C PHE A 212 0.08 5.56 22.48
N GLN A 213 1.40 5.41 22.71
CA GLN A 213 2.26 4.61 21.83
C GLN A 213 1.86 3.13 21.86
N ALA A 214 1.62 2.56 23.04
CA ALA A 214 1.15 1.18 23.18
C ALA A 214 -0.19 0.95 22.45
N SER A 215 -1.09 1.90 22.60
CA SER A 215 -2.37 1.90 21.91
C SER A 215 -2.22 1.95 20.38
N ALA A 216 -1.42 2.86 19.85
CA ALA A 216 -1.20 3.00 18.40
C ALA A 216 -0.61 1.72 17.79
N ALA A 217 0.38 1.11 18.45
CA ALA A 217 0.99 -0.14 18.03
C ALA A 217 -0.03 -1.30 17.98
N ALA A 218 -0.91 -1.39 18.99
CA ALA A 218 -1.94 -2.44 19.08
C ALA A 218 -3.00 -2.31 17.97
N LEU A 219 -3.19 -1.12 17.38
CA LEU A 219 -4.21 -0.85 16.36
C LEU A 219 -3.74 -1.10 14.93
N GLN A 220 -2.44 -1.27 14.68
CA GLN A 220 -1.92 -1.47 13.33
C GLN A 220 -2.59 -2.66 12.59
N PRO A 221 -2.77 -3.86 13.19
CA PRO A 221 -3.45 -4.97 12.51
C PRO A 221 -4.89 -4.65 12.11
N TYR A 222 -5.60 -3.87 12.91
CA TYR A 222 -6.96 -3.42 12.62
C TYR A 222 -7.01 -2.53 11.37
N PHE A 223 -6.11 -1.58 11.24
CA PHE A 223 -6.06 -0.71 10.06
C PHE A 223 -5.80 -1.51 8.77
N ALA A 224 -4.89 -2.49 8.81
CA ALA A 224 -4.69 -3.40 7.68
C ALA A 224 -5.96 -4.19 7.35
N GLN A 225 -6.68 -4.66 8.34
CA GLN A 225 -7.95 -5.37 8.16
C GLN A 225 -9.02 -4.48 7.52
N CYS A 226 -9.08 -3.19 7.89
CA CYS A 226 -10.01 -2.24 7.29
C CYS A 226 -9.80 -2.09 5.77
N VAL A 227 -8.55 -2.01 5.32
CA VAL A 227 -8.21 -1.96 3.89
C VAL A 227 -8.68 -3.23 3.18
N ARG A 228 -8.38 -4.41 3.74
CA ARG A 228 -8.82 -5.69 3.15
C ARG A 228 -10.34 -5.80 3.06
N ILE A 229 -11.07 -5.28 4.04
CA ILE A 229 -12.53 -5.23 3.98
C ILE A 229 -13.00 -4.29 2.86
N GLY A 230 -12.37 -3.12 2.71
CA GLY A 230 -12.67 -2.21 1.59
C GLY A 230 -12.46 -2.86 0.22
N ARG A 231 -11.42 -3.68 0.06
CA ARG A 231 -11.13 -4.43 -1.18
C ARG A 231 -12.20 -5.46 -1.58
N GLN A 232 -13.04 -5.89 -0.65
CA GLN A 232 -14.10 -6.86 -0.97
C GLN A 232 -15.17 -6.29 -1.90
N GLY A 233 -15.23 -4.97 -2.06
CA GLY A 233 -16.20 -4.31 -2.92
C GLY A 233 -17.60 -4.25 -2.29
N GLY A 234 -18.64 -4.16 -3.14
CA GLY A 234 -20.02 -3.96 -2.71
C GLY A 234 -20.41 -2.48 -2.53
N ALA A 235 -21.56 -2.22 -1.93
CA ALA A 235 -21.99 -0.85 -1.65
C ALA A 235 -21.12 -0.22 -0.55
N PRO A 236 -20.83 1.10 -0.62
CA PRO A 236 -19.99 1.77 0.38
C PRO A 236 -20.48 1.58 1.82
N GLU A 237 -21.78 1.66 2.05
CA GLU A 237 -22.40 1.49 3.38
C GLU A 237 -22.23 0.06 3.93
N GLU A 238 -22.14 -0.95 3.06
CA GLU A 238 -21.86 -2.33 3.45
C GLU A 238 -20.46 -2.48 3.99
N THR A 239 -19.49 -1.78 3.40
CA THR A 239 -18.12 -1.73 3.92
C THR A 239 -18.12 -1.18 5.35
N LEU A 240 -18.81 -0.06 5.61
CA LEU A 240 -18.89 0.48 6.97
C LEU A 240 -19.53 -0.49 7.95
N ARG A 241 -20.61 -1.19 7.56
CA ARG A 241 -21.23 -2.21 8.42
C ARG A 241 -20.24 -3.36 8.72
N ALA A 242 -19.46 -3.79 7.73
CA ALA A 242 -18.45 -4.83 7.90
C ALA A 242 -17.31 -4.39 8.84
N LEU A 243 -16.97 -3.10 8.90
CA LEU A 243 -15.98 -2.54 9.82
C LEU A 243 -16.43 -2.51 11.29
N ARG A 244 -17.74 -2.62 11.61
CA ARG A 244 -18.25 -2.46 12.98
C ARG A 244 -17.73 -3.51 13.96
N LEU A 245 -17.70 -4.79 13.56
CA LEU A 245 -17.18 -5.85 14.42
C LEU A 245 -15.65 -5.77 14.60
N PRO A 246 -14.84 -5.66 13.56
CA PRO A 246 -13.40 -5.39 13.69
C PRO A 246 -13.09 -4.17 14.57
N GLY A 247 -13.85 -3.08 14.44
CA GLY A 247 -13.68 -1.90 15.29
C GLY A 247 -13.94 -2.16 16.76
N LYS A 248 -14.95 -2.96 17.11
CA LYS A 248 -15.20 -3.37 18.51
C LYS A 248 -14.05 -4.25 19.06
N LEU A 249 -13.50 -5.15 18.25
CA LEU A 249 -12.36 -5.97 18.62
C LEU A 249 -11.11 -5.10 18.79
N ALA A 250 -10.90 -4.11 17.92
CA ALA A 250 -9.82 -3.15 18.06
C ALA A 250 -9.93 -2.30 19.35
N GLU A 251 -11.17 -1.90 19.76
CA GLU A 251 -11.37 -1.25 21.04
C GLU A 251 -10.96 -2.16 22.22
N ALA A 252 -11.22 -3.47 22.13
CA ALA A 252 -10.80 -4.42 23.16
C ALA A 252 -9.27 -4.57 23.21
N GLU A 253 -8.62 -4.68 22.04
CA GLU A 253 -7.15 -4.75 21.95
C GLU A 253 -6.48 -3.46 22.46
N MET A 254 -7.01 -2.30 22.11
CA MET A 254 -6.57 -1.02 22.64
C MET A 254 -6.61 -1.02 24.17
N ARG A 255 -7.75 -1.41 24.77
CA ARG A 255 -7.90 -1.47 26.23
C ARG A 255 -6.96 -2.47 26.87
N ARG A 256 -6.73 -3.62 26.23
CA ARG A 256 -5.75 -4.60 26.70
C ARG A 256 -4.34 -4.02 26.74
N ALA A 257 -3.93 -3.33 25.68
CA ALA A 257 -2.61 -2.72 25.57
C ALA A 257 -2.40 -1.54 26.55
N THR A 258 -3.49 -0.85 26.93
CA THR A 258 -3.47 0.34 27.80
C THR A 258 -3.96 0.07 29.23
N VAL A 259 -4.07 -1.19 29.63
CA VAL A 259 -4.56 -1.58 30.97
C VAL A 259 -5.94 -0.96 31.27
N GLY A 260 -6.85 -0.99 30.29
CA GLY A 260 -8.25 -0.55 30.44
C GLY A 260 -8.50 0.91 30.04
N VAL A 261 -7.46 1.69 29.75
CA VAL A 261 -7.60 3.11 29.42
C VAL A 261 -8.13 3.30 27.98
N ASN A 262 -9.01 4.26 27.81
CA ASN A 262 -9.57 4.61 26.50
C ASN A 262 -8.78 5.76 25.86
N THR A 263 -7.82 5.44 25.01
CA THR A 263 -6.97 6.41 24.30
C THR A 263 -7.50 6.79 22.92
N HIS A 264 -7.66 5.79 22.03
CA HIS A 264 -7.88 5.98 20.60
C HIS A 264 -9.27 5.55 20.08
N LYS A 265 -10.30 5.48 20.93
CA LYS A 265 -11.64 5.06 20.48
C LYS A 265 -12.18 5.88 19.30
N GLY A 266 -12.00 7.21 19.34
CA GLY A 266 -12.38 8.07 18.22
C GLY A 266 -11.54 7.81 16.97
N ALA A 267 -10.25 7.59 17.15
CA ALA A 267 -9.32 7.27 16.06
C ALA A 267 -9.64 5.90 15.43
N ILE A 268 -10.01 4.89 16.20
CA ILE A 268 -10.47 3.58 15.67
C ILE A 268 -11.61 3.79 14.68
N PHE A 269 -12.58 4.61 15.02
CA PHE A 269 -13.70 4.92 14.13
C PHE A 269 -13.26 5.68 12.88
N SER A 270 -12.60 6.83 13.05
CA SER A 270 -12.22 7.71 11.93
C SER A 270 -11.17 7.08 11.01
N MET A 271 -10.08 6.55 11.57
CA MET A 271 -9.02 5.91 10.80
C MET A 271 -9.47 4.59 10.18
N GLY A 272 -10.39 3.86 10.85
CA GLY A 272 -11.01 2.66 10.28
C GLY A 272 -11.79 2.96 9.01
N ILE A 273 -12.57 4.05 8.98
CA ILE A 273 -13.29 4.50 7.78
C ILE A 273 -12.31 4.93 6.70
N LEU A 274 -11.28 5.73 7.04
CA LEU A 274 -10.24 6.14 6.09
C LEU A 274 -9.51 4.95 5.47
N CYS A 275 -9.09 3.98 6.27
CA CYS A 275 -8.45 2.76 5.78
C CYS A 275 -9.40 1.91 4.92
N GLY A 276 -10.69 1.82 5.30
CA GLY A 276 -11.71 1.18 4.50
C GLY A 276 -11.92 1.86 3.14
N ALA A 277 -11.94 3.19 3.11
CA ALA A 277 -12.03 3.98 1.88
C ALA A 277 -10.81 3.77 0.98
N LEU A 278 -9.59 3.78 1.54
CA LEU A 278 -8.37 3.44 0.78
C LEU A 278 -8.46 2.05 0.15
N GLY A 279 -9.03 1.06 0.86
CA GLY A 279 -9.25 -0.27 0.32
C GLY A 279 -10.21 -0.29 -0.87
N ARG A 280 -11.20 0.57 -0.93
CA ARG A 280 -12.19 0.67 -2.01
C ARG A 280 -11.68 1.39 -3.25
N LEU A 281 -10.67 2.21 -3.08
CA LEU A 281 -10.06 3.01 -4.14
C LEU A 281 -8.86 2.28 -4.77
N ASP A 282 -8.58 2.60 -6.05
CA ASP A 282 -7.33 2.23 -6.69
C ASP A 282 -6.15 3.02 -6.08
N ARG A 283 -4.95 2.51 -6.25
CA ARG A 283 -3.73 3.10 -5.67
C ARG A 283 -3.45 4.53 -6.14
N GLU A 284 -3.78 4.86 -7.39
CA GLU A 284 -3.59 6.19 -7.97
C GLU A 284 -4.46 7.23 -7.24
N SER A 285 -5.64 6.82 -6.79
CA SER A 285 -6.57 7.66 -6.03
C SER A 285 -6.08 8.00 -4.61
N TRP A 286 -5.09 7.28 -4.07
CA TRP A 286 -4.55 7.55 -2.74
C TRP A 286 -3.80 8.89 -2.65
N GLU A 287 -3.36 9.43 -3.77
CA GLU A 287 -2.72 10.75 -3.85
C GLU A 287 -3.74 11.91 -3.91
N ASN A 288 -5.04 11.59 -3.95
CA ASN A 288 -6.10 12.58 -4.00
C ASN A 288 -6.95 12.56 -2.71
N PRO A 289 -6.66 13.45 -1.74
CA PRO A 289 -7.40 13.50 -0.48
C PRO A 289 -8.92 13.67 -0.64
N ASP A 290 -9.37 14.44 -1.63
CA ASP A 290 -10.79 14.68 -1.85
C ASP A 290 -11.51 13.38 -2.24
N ARG A 291 -10.94 12.57 -3.12
CA ARG A 291 -11.52 11.25 -3.47
C ARG A 291 -11.62 10.32 -2.27
N ILE A 292 -10.61 10.34 -1.39
CA ILE A 292 -10.61 9.52 -0.17
C ILE A 292 -11.75 10.00 0.76
N LEU A 293 -11.87 11.30 0.96
CA LEU A 293 -12.87 11.87 1.85
C LEU A 293 -14.30 11.73 1.29
N ASP A 294 -14.48 11.79 -0.03
CA ASP A 294 -15.76 11.51 -0.70
C ASP A 294 -16.17 10.04 -0.51
N GLU A 295 -15.22 9.11 -0.62
CA GLU A 295 -15.49 7.69 -0.37
C GLU A 295 -15.83 7.44 1.11
N CYS A 296 -15.19 8.15 2.05
CA CYS A 296 -15.57 8.12 3.46
C CYS A 296 -17.01 8.58 3.68
N ALA A 297 -17.42 9.67 3.02
CA ALA A 297 -18.79 10.18 3.09
C ALA A 297 -19.79 9.16 2.52
N ALA A 298 -19.46 8.55 1.38
CA ALA A 298 -20.29 7.50 0.78
C ALA A 298 -20.46 6.30 1.71
N MET A 299 -19.38 5.85 2.35
CA MET A 299 -19.44 4.76 3.34
C MET A 299 -20.26 5.12 4.57
N ALA A 300 -20.14 6.36 5.06
CA ALA A 300 -20.78 6.82 6.30
C ALA A 300 -22.21 7.39 6.09
N LYS A 301 -22.73 7.36 4.88
CA LYS A 301 -24.05 7.89 4.55
C LYS A 301 -25.15 7.31 5.44
N GLY A 302 -25.89 8.19 6.10
CA GLY A 302 -27.01 7.81 6.97
C GLY A 302 -26.61 7.32 8.37
N ILE A 303 -25.30 7.31 8.72
CA ILE A 303 -24.85 6.78 10.02
C ILE A 303 -25.39 7.56 11.22
N VAL A 304 -25.58 8.88 11.08
CA VAL A 304 -26.13 9.72 12.16
C VAL A 304 -27.57 9.31 12.46
N SER A 305 -28.39 9.21 11.41
CA SER A 305 -29.79 8.82 11.57
C SER A 305 -29.94 7.36 12.04
N GLU A 306 -29.08 6.46 11.60
CA GLU A 306 -29.10 5.04 12.00
C GLU A 306 -28.69 4.87 13.46
N ASP A 307 -27.53 5.43 13.87
CA ASP A 307 -26.97 5.24 15.21
C ASP A 307 -27.71 6.01 16.32
N TYR A 308 -28.46 7.05 15.96
CA TYR A 308 -29.17 7.90 16.92
C TYR A 308 -30.71 7.78 16.85
N ARG A 309 -31.23 6.86 16.02
CA ARG A 309 -32.68 6.66 15.80
C ARG A 309 -33.48 6.49 17.09
N ASP A 310 -32.98 5.64 17.98
CA ASP A 310 -33.67 5.29 19.24
C ASP A 310 -32.92 5.83 20.47
N LEU A 311 -32.14 6.91 20.30
CA LEU A 311 -31.34 7.47 21.37
C LEU A 311 -32.21 8.33 22.28
N THR A 312 -32.25 8.01 23.55
CA THR A 312 -32.95 8.78 24.60
C THR A 312 -31.96 9.21 25.70
N PRO A 313 -32.32 10.15 26.58
CA PRO A 313 -31.50 10.53 27.72
C PRO A 313 -31.08 9.33 28.60
N GLU A 314 -31.94 8.33 28.74
CA GLU A 314 -31.73 7.13 29.55
C GLU A 314 -30.75 6.16 28.86
N THR A 315 -30.75 6.09 27.53
CA THR A 315 -29.88 5.20 26.74
C THR A 315 -28.54 5.83 26.37
N ALA A 316 -28.39 7.15 26.52
CA ALA A 316 -27.17 7.88 26.20
C ALA A 316 -26.03 7.59 27.15
N LYS A 317 -25.05 6.77 26.72
CA LYS A 317 -23.91 6.32 27.54
C LYS A 317 -22.66 7.16 27.34
N THR A 318 -22.49 7.79 26.17
CA THR A 318 -21.26 8.53 25.80
C THR A 318 -21.47 10.04 25.82
N ALA A 319 -20.40 10.80 26.01
CA ALA A 319 -20.42 12.26 25.96
C ALA A 319 -21.00 12.76 24.61
N GLY A 320 -20.59 12.17 23.49
CA GLY A 320 -21.09 12.52 22.15
C GLY A 320 -22.60 12.30 22.02
N GLN A 321 -23.15 11.19 22.54
CA GLN A 321 -24.60 10.94 22.55
C GLN A 321 -25.36 11.99 23.37
N LYS A 322 -24.84 12.37 24.56
CA LYS A 322 -25.42 13.43 25.40
C LYS A 322 -25.39 14.81 24.73
N LEU A 323 -24.29 15.12 24.03
CA LEU A 323 -24.18 16.37 23.27
C LEU A 323 -25.16 16.41 22.07
N TYR A 324 -25.34 15.28 21.40
CA TYR A 324 -26.33 15.17 20.32
C TYR A 324 -27.75 15.45 20.84
N LEU A 325 -28.18 14.78 21.92
CA LEU A 325 -29.50 14.98 22.49
C LEU A 325 -29.74 16.42 22.98
N ARG A 326 -28.70 17.05 23.51
CA ARG A 326 -28.83 18.39 24.09
C ARG A 326 -28.69 19.53 23.07
N TYR A 327 -27.83 19.35 22.07
CA TYR A 327 -27.42 20.44 21.18
C TYR A 327 -27.50 20.06 19.69
N GLY A 328 -27.88 18.85 19.32
CA GLY A 328 -27.86 18.38 17.95
C GLY A 328 -26.44 18.16 17.38
N ILE A 329 -25.41 18.16 18.23
CA ILE A 329 -24.01 17.99 17.80
C ILE A 329 -23.77 16.53 17.45
N THR A 330 -23.55 16.23 16.15
CA THR A 330 -23.37 14.87 15.62
C THR A 330 -22.00 14.28 15.86
N GLY A 331 -21.02 15.12 16.27
CA GLY A 331 -19.65 14.69 16.60
C GLY A 331 -18.95 14.02 15.42
N VAL A 332 -18.11 13.03 15.71
CA VAL A 332 -17.31 12.31 14.72
C VAL A 332 -18.16 11.57 13.66
N ARG A 333 -19.40 11.17 14.00
CA ARG A 333 -20.31 10.54 13.04
C ARG A 333 -20.75 11.52 11.95
N GLY A 334 -21.15 12.72 12.34
CA GLY A 334 -21.49 13.78 11.39
C GLY A 334 -20.28 14.23 10.56
N GLN A 335 -19.10 14.27 11.17
CA GLN A 335 -17.86 14.52 10.42
C GLN A 335 -17.63 13.44 9.34
N ALA A 336 -17.78 12.17 9.66
CA ALA A 336 -17.60 11.07 8.71
C ALA A 336 -18.68 11.10 7.60
N GLU A 337 -19.94 11.30 7.96
CA GLU A 337 -21.07 11.39 7.02
C GLU A 337 -20.91 12.56 6.03
N ALA A 338 -20.32 13.67 6.49
CA ALA A 338 -20.01 14.84 5.66
C ALA A 338 -18.64 14.79 4.97
N GLY A 339 -17.91 13.67 5.03
CA GLY A 339 -16.57 13.55 4.43
C GLY A 339 -15.47 14.32 5.17
N PHE A 340 -15.56 14.38 6.48
CA PHE A 340 -14.60 15.04 7.37
C PHE A 340 -14.29 16.50 6.99
N PRO A 341 -15.29 17.42 6.94
CA PRO A 341 -15.08 18.79 6.52
C PRO A 341 -14.00 19.52 7.33
N ALA A 342 -13.87 19.25 8.63
CA ALA A 342 -12.81 19.85 9.44
C ALA A 342 -11.40 19.46 8.94
N VAL A 343 -11.22 18.26 8.40
CA VAL A 343 -9.98 17.81 7.78
C VAL A 343 -9.81 18.47 6.41
N ARG A 344 -10.84 18.42 5.58
CA ARG A 344 -10.83 18.93 4.19
C ARG A 344 -10.59 20.43 4.12
N GLU A 345 -11.33 21.21 4.92
CA GLU A 345 -11.40 22.67 4.80
C GLU A 345 -10.36 23.40 5.67
N ALA A 346 -9.91 22.78 6.74
CA ALA A 346 -8.96 23.41 7.67
C ALA A 346 -7.66 22.63 7.84
N GLY A 347 -7.75 21.33 8.16
CA GLY A 347 -6.58 20.52 8.52
C GLY A 347 -5.58 20.38 7.37
N LEU A 348 -6.02 19.88 6.23
CA LEU A 348 -5.16 19.64 5.06
C LEU A 348 -4.57 20.94 4.51
N PRO A 349 -5.34 22.00 4.23
CA PRO A 349 -4.77 23.25 3.73
C PRO A 349 -3.75 23.88 4.68
N THR A 350 -3.98 23.78 6.00
CA THR A 350 -3.03 24.29 6.99
C THR A 350 -1.73 23.50 7.00
N LEU A 351 -1.84 22.16 6.93
CA LEU A 351 -0.67 21.28 6.88
C LEU A 351 0.15 21.51 5.60
N GLU A 352 -0.50 21.58 4.45
CA GLU A 352 0.15 21.84 3.16
C GLU A 352 0.87 23.20 3.15
N ALA A 353 0.23 24.25 3.66
CA ALA A 353 0.84 25.58 3.79
C ALA A 353 2.06 25.55 4.72
N ALA A 354 2.00 24.82 5.83
CA ALA A 354 3.11 24.67 6.75
C ALA A 354 4.30 23.93 6.12
N LEU A 355 4.03 22.83 5.40
CA LEU A 355 5.06 22.06 4.68
C LEU A 355 5.69 22.89 3.56
N ALA A 356 4.89 23.62 2.78
CA ALA A 356 5.39 24.52 1.74
C ALA A 356 6.26 25.66 2.31
N ALA A 357 5.99 26.09 3.55
CA ALA A 357 6.81 27.05 4.27
C ALA A 357 8.06 26.44 4.95
N GLY A 358 8.34 25.15 4.71
CA GLY A 358 9.50 24.44 5.28
C GLY A 358 9.42 24.22 6.79
N LYS A 359 8.22 24.28 7.39
CA LYS A 359 8.03 23.99 8.81
C LYS A 359 8.19 22.50 9.06
N ASN A 360 8.71 22.15 10.23
CA ASN A 360 8.76 20.77 10.69
C ASN A 360 7.43 20.35 11.32
N ILE A 361 7.37 19.10 11.80
CA ILE A 361 6.15 18.52 12.37
C ILE A 361 5.73 19.11 13.73
N ASN A 362 6.63 19.86 14.40
CA ASN A 362 6.33 20.51 15.67
C ASN A 362 5.89 21.95 15.45
#